data_05f772ac21fef2e2ae3c4104a3b0004e
#
_entry.id   05f772ac21fef2e2ae3c4104a3b0004e
#
_cell.length_a   1.000
_cell.length_b   1.000
_cell.length_c   1.000
_cell.angle_alpha   90.00
_cell.angle_beta   90.00
_cell.angle_gamma   90.00
#
_symmetry.space_group_name_H-M   'P 1'
#
loop_
_entity.id
_entity.type
_entity.pdbx_description
1 polymer ?
#
loop_
_entity_poly.entity_id
_entity_poly.type
_entity_poly.pdbx_seq_one_letter_code
_entity_poly.pdbx_strand_id
1 'polypeptide(L)'
;MKKITVLSVALLAVGLAAFAETETSATIENVVVRQRWPWKGVVDIDFTVRGKATGVKFVAKYDGVEPFTLAEKDLSGEFAEILEPGVHSVTWNPEKAGLDKTELKNFTVWIEPEDKTYLILNLVDGSYRYAAAAPEGGWLADPANYQTNIVFRRVPKGTFTMGYSDDLIKALGFSASYALPNRARPMTLTSDYYMAVYKTTDGQHYYVTNAAAGVIKDVSSRKAVYALATYNDMRGSTKETDGICWPETKYDVAPNSVIAAFRKVVKNTFPSDWIIDLPTSAQWVRAARGGTPDSQIWSIGGTVDSTQEELTNFANRVGCWIPNAAGLGDTMQKTLGRYEPNDWGFYDFNGAAFEWGVDWAGWYDTAVDPVGRATTSSSSDRYRCGAYKSTKHLCWMAPGYLQSYAPTQSTGYRLCIHLNSLFK
;
A
#
# COMPACT_ATOMS: atom_id res chain seq x y z
N MET A 1 -4.50 -18.65 -35.98
CA MET A 1 -3.98 -18.85 -34.62
C MET A 1 -3.12 -20.10 -34.63
N LYS A 2 -1.84 -19.97 -34.24
CA LYS A 2 -0.90 -21.08 -34.21
C LYS A 2 -1.06 -21.84 -32.90
N LYS A 3 -0.86 -23.15 -32.91
CA LYS A 3 -0.96 -24.03 -31.75
C LYS A 3 0.23 -23.81 -30.82
N ILE A 4 0.00 -23.80 -29.51
CA ILE A 4 1.06 -23.96 -28.48
C ILE A 4 1.15 -25.44 -28.18
N THR A 5 2.33 -26.04 -28.37
CA THR A 5 2.57 -27.41 -27.95
C THR A 5 3.11 -27.37 -26.53
N VAL A 6 2.31 -27.82 -25.58
CA VAL A 6 2.65 -27.84 -24.15
C VAL A 6 3.21 -29.22 -23.79
N LEU A 7 4.38 -29.23 -23.19
CA LEU A 7 4.98 -30.43 -22.60
C LEU A 7 4.78 -30.35 -21.09
N SER A 8 3.99 -31.28 -20.54
CA SER A 8 3.83 -31.39 -19.09
C SER A 8 5.05 -32.09 -18.49
N VAL A 9 5.84 -31.38 -17.71
CA VAL A 9 6.93 -32.00 -16.94
C VAL A 9 6.40 -32.26 -15.53
N ALA A 10 6.08 -33.53 -15.23
CA ALA A 10 5.86 -33.99 -13.88
C ALA A 10 7.22 -34.31 -13.24
N LEU A 11 7.66 -33.52 -12.28
CA LEU A 11 8.77 -33.89 -11.42
C LEU A 11 8.26 -34.91 -10.41
N LEU A 12 8.70 -36.17 -10.56
CA LEU A 12 8.48 -37.25 -9.59
C LEU A 12 9.39 -36.99 -8.38
N ALA A 13 8.82 -36.50 -7.26
CA ALA A 13 9.48 -36.56 -5.97
C ALA A 13 9.13 -37.90 -5.32
N VAL A 14 10.14 -38.73 -5.13
CA VAL A 14 10.06 -40.04 -4.42
C VAL A 14 9.81 -39.76 -2.94
N GLY A 15 8.71 -40.29 -2.41
CA GLY A 15 8.33 -40.15 -1.04
C GLY A 15 9.21 -40.90 -0.05
N LEU A 16 9.47 -40.33 1.09
CA LEU A 16 9.87 -40.98 2.33
C LEU A 16 9.13 -40.37 3.53
N ALA A 17 8.66 -41.25 4.35
CA ALA A 17 7.88 -41.23 5.55
C ALA A 17 7.86 -39.95 6.43
N ALA A 18 6.68 -39.70 6.91
CA ALA A 18 6.24 -38.64 7.82
C ALA A 18 7.01 -38.61 9.16
N PHE A 19 7.65 -37.48 9.39
CA PHE A 19 7.66 -36.84 10.71
C PHE A 19 7.00 -35.49 10.50
N ALA A 20 6.11 -35.10 11.42
CA ALA A 20 5.48 -33.77 11.41
C ALA A 20 6.56 -32.72 11.70
N GLU A 21 7.40 -32.40 10.72
CA GLU A 21 8.16 -31.17 10.68
C GLU A 21 7.14 -30.07 10.37
N THR A 22 7.09 -29.07 11.22
CA THR A 22 6.44 -27.79 10.90
C THR A 22 7.11 -27.31 9.61
N GLU A 23 6.39 -27.45 8.47
CA GLU A 23 6.88 -26.99 7.17
C GLU A 23 7.20 -25.49 7.28
N THR A 24 8.48 -25.17 7.30
CA THR A 24 8.98 -23.79 7.51
C THR A 24 9.04 -23.00 6.21
N SER A 25 8.87 -23.66 5.06
CA SER A 25 8.95 -23.08 3.72
C SER A 25 7.70 -23.37 2.89
N ALA A 26 7.41 -22.48 1.94
CA ALA A 26 6.41 -22.72 0.91
C ALA A 26 6.99 -23.58 -0.21
N THR A 27 6.20 -24.53 -0.73
CA THR A 27 6.52 -25.29 -1.96
C THR A 27 5.38 -25.15 -2.96
N ILE A 28 5.74 -25.21 -4.25
CA ILE A 28 4.78 -25.16 -5.35
C ILE A 28 4.80 -26.51 -6.05
N GLU A 29 3.64 -27.13 -6.19
CA GLU A 29 3.47 -28.45 -6.74
C GLU A 29 2.36 -28.49 -7.80
N ASN A 30 2.29 -29.60 -8.55
CA ASN A 30 1.21 -29.89 -9.50
C ASN A 30 0.95 -28.75 -10.51
N VAL A 31 2.03 -28.17 -11.04
CA VAL A 31 1.91 -27.12 -12.07
C VAL A 31 1.37 -27.73 -13.36
N VAL A 32 0.20 -27.32 -13.79
CA VAL A 32 -0.47 -27.74 -15.03
C VAL A 32 -0.71 -26.55 -15.92
N VAL A 33 -0.16 -26.62 -17.12
CA VAL A 33 -0.23 -25.54 -18.11
C VAL A 33 -1.09 -25.99 -19.29
N ARG A 34 -2.12 -25.23 -19.63
CA ARG A 34 -3.06 -25.58 -20.71
C ARG A 34 -3.38 -24.36 -21.57
N GLN A 35 -3.29 -24.51 -22.89
CA GLN A 35 -3.88 -23.54 -23.80
C GLN A 35 -5.39 -23.72 -23.80
N ARG A 36 -6.15 -22.61 -23.62
CA ARG A 36 -7.62 -22.67 -23.54
C ARG A 36 -8.25 -23.04 -24.88
N TRP A 37 -9.17 -23.98 -24.83
CA TRP A 37 -9.99 -24.37 -26.00
C TRP A 37 -11.21 -23.47 -26.16
N PRO A 38 -11.68 -23.16 -27.37
CA PRO A 38 -11.04 -23.36 -28.67
C PRO A 38 -9.88 -22.39 -28.86
N TRP A 39 -8.71 -22.91 -29.17
CA TRP A 39 -7.41 -22.28 -29.30
C TRP A 39 -7.39 -20.75 -29.22
N LYS A 40 -7.70 -20.21 -28.05
CA LYS A 40 -7.55 -18.80 -27.72
C LYS A 40 -6.08 -18.54 -27.36
N GLY A 41 -5.62 -17.29 -27.58
CA GLY A 41 -4.26 -16.91 -27.25
C GLY A 41 -3.95 -16.84 -25.75
N VAL A 42 -4.73 -17.51 -24.89
CA VAL A 42 -4.58 -17.50 -23.44
C VAL A 42 -4.17 -18.87 -22.91
N VAL A 43 -3.37 -18.87 -21.85
CA VAL A 43 -2.84 -20.08 -21.21
C VAL A 43 -3.30 -20.09 -19.75
N ASP A 44 -3.97 -21.17 -19.36
CA ASP A 44 -4.37 -21.41 -17.98
C ASP A 44 -3.24 -22.17 -17.26
N ILE A 45 -2.90 -21.74 -16.06
CA ILE A 45 -1.83 -22.29 -15.22
C ILE A 45 -2.45 -22.60 -13.86
N ASP A 46 -2.64 -23.89 -13.58
CA ASP A 46 -3.10 -24.36 -12.27
C ASP A 46 -1.92 -24.89 -11.48
N PHE A 47 -1.93 -24.70 -10.17
CA PHE A 47 -0.86 -25.15 -9.29
C PHE A 47 -1.35 -25.30 -7.84
N THR A 48 -0.53 -25.94 -7.02
CA THR A 48 -0.83 -26.15 -5.59
C THR A 48 0.26 -25.50 -4.74
N VAL A 49 -0.13 -24.65 -3.79
CA VAL A 49 0.72 -24.14 -2.72
C VAL A 49 0.65 -25.10 -1.54
N ARG A 50 1.82 -25.50 -1.00
CA ARG A 50 1.95 -26.29 0.22
C ARG A 50 2.77 -25.57 1.27
N GLY A 51 2.56 -25.95 2.53
CA GLY A 51 3.27 -25.40 3.67
C GLY A 51 2.83 -24.00 4.00
N LYS A 52 3.69 -23.01 3.89
CA LYS A 52 3.46 -21.63 4.28
C LYS A 52 2.78 -20.83 3.17
N ALA A 53 1.90 -19.90 3.54
CA ALA A 53 1.40 -18.92 2.58
C ALA A 53 2.54 -18.11 1.94
N THR A 54 2.47 -17.87 0.64
CA THR A 54 3.55 -17.24 -0.14
C THR A 54 3.03 -16.42 -1.31
N GLY A 55 3.76 -15.39 -1.70
CA GLY A 55 3.66 -14.82 -3.05
C GLY A 55 4.30 -15.75 -4.07
N VAL A 56 3.98 -15.56 -5.33
CA VAL A 56 4.47 -16.41 -6.43
C VAL A 56 4.98 -15.58 -7.58
N LYS A 57 6.03 -16.13 -8.24
CA LYS A 57 6.59 -15.63 -9.49
C LYS A 57 6.50 -16.72 -10.54
N PHE A 58 6.01 -16.38 -11.72
CA PHE A 58 5.87 -17.30 -12.84
C PHE A 58 7.05 -17.12 -13.80
N VAL A 59 7.78 -18.18 -14.06
CA VAL A 59 8.90 -18.20 -15.00
C VAL A 59 8.56 -19.12 -16.16
N ALA A 60 8.76 -18.64 -17.37
CA ALA A 60 8.47 -19.41 -18.58
C ALA A 60 9.69 -19.54 -19.48
N LYS A 61 9.66 -20.57 -20.32
CA LYS A 61 10.65 -20.84 -21.36
C LYS A 61 9.98 -21.47 -22.56
N TYR A 62 10.50 -21.19 -23.76
CA TYR A 62 10.18 -21.91 -24.99
C TYR A 62 11.42 -21.98 -25.89
N ASP A 63 11.35 -22.76 -26.99
CA ASP A 63 12.51 -23.00 -27.85
C ASP A 63 13.16 -21.70 -28.35
N GLY A 64 14.47 -21.62 -28.20
CA GLY A 64 15.29 -20.49 -28.65
C GLY A 64 15.24 -19.26 -27.75
N VAL A 65 14.59 -19.33 -26.59
CA VAL A 65 14.48 -18.22 -25.65
C VAL A 65 14.97 -18.62 -24.27
N GLU A 66 15.80 -17.78 -23.64
CA GLU A 66 16.18 -17.95 -22.23
C GLU A 66 14.96 -17.81 -21.31
N PRO A 67 15.00 -18.44 -20.13
CA PRO A 67 13.94 -18.28 -19.14
C PRO A 67 13.63 -16.82 -18.85
N PHE A 68 12.34 -16.47 -18.81
CA PHE A 68 11.87 -15.11 -18.53
C PHE A 68 10.68 -15.12 -17.55
N THR A 69 10.57 -14.08 -16.76
CA THR A 69 9.43 -13.90 -15.85
C THR A 69 8.21 -13.42 -16.62
N LEU A 70 7.06 -14.08 -16.42
CA LEU A 70 5.78 -13.58 -16.93
C LEU A 70 5.44 -12.30 -16.18
N ALA A 71 5.25 -11.22 -16.93
CA ALA A 71 4.91 -9.92 -16.33
C ALA A 71 3.49 -9.97 -15.71
N GLU A 72 3.35 -9.50 -14.48
CA GLU A 72 2.07 -9.54 -13.76
C GLU A 72 0.94 -8.81 -14.49
N LYS A 73 1.25 -7.75 -15.25
CA LYS A 73 0.26 -7.04 -16.10
C LYS A 73 -0.39 -7.92 -17.18
N ASP A 74 0.25 -9.03 -17.53
CA ASP A 74 -0.20 -9.97 -18.55
C ASP A 74 -0.95 -11.17 -17.93
N LEU A 75 -1.01 -11.22 -16.60
CA LEU A 75 -1.70 -12.23 -15.81
C LEU A 75 -3.11 -11.76 -15.41
N SER A 76 -3.94 -12.72 -15.05
CA SER A 76 -5.21 -12.52 -14.36
C SER A 76 -5.51 -13.73 -13.47
N GLY A 77 -6.23 -13.52 -12.36
CA GLY A 77 -6.49 -14.55 -11.36
C GLY A 77 -5.67 -14.35 -10.09
N GLU A 78 -5.29 -15.44 -9.45
CA GLU A 78 -4.69 -15.43 -8.10
C GLU A 78 -3.15 -15.34 -8.17
N PHE A 79 -2.60 -14.16 -8.39
CA PHE A 79 -1.14 -13.95 -8.48
C PHE A 79 -0.62 -12.78 -7.62
N ALA A 80 -1.45 -11.79 -7.35
CA ALA A 80 -1.03 -10.53 -6.72
C ALA A 80 -0.94 -10.64 -5.19
N GLU A 81 -1.80 -11.45 -4.59
CA GLU A 81 -1.87 -11.64 -3.14
C GLU A 81 -0.90 -12.74 -2.66
N ILE A 82 -0.76 -12.87 -1.35
CA ILE A 82 -0.16 -14.05 -0.75
C ILE A 82 -1.18 -15.17 -0.80
N LEU A 83 -0.77 -16.27 -1.38
CA LEU A 83 -1.61 -17.44 -1.56
C LEU A 83 -1.47 -18.35 -0.36
N GLU A 84 -2.61 -18.70 0.23
CA GLU A 84 -2.69 -19.71 1.29
C GLU A 84 -2.45 -21.11 0.70
N PRO A 85 -2.07 -22.10 1.51
CA PRO A 85 -1.99 -23.48 1.04
C PRO A 85 -3.30 -23.92 0.41
N GLY A 86 -3.23 -24.45 -0.83
CA GLY A 86 -4.40 -24.81 -1.61
C GLY A 86 -4.13 -24.88 -3.12
N VAL A 87 -5.19 -25.10 -3.88
CA VAL A 87 -5.16 -25.10 -5.35
C VAL A 87 -5.48 -23.70 -5.85
N HIS A 88 -4.67 -23.20 -6.76
CA HIS A 88 -4.77 -21.87 -7.34
C HIS A 88 -4.75 -21.93 -8.86
N SER A 89 -5.29 -20.88 -9.49
CA SER A 89 -5.36 -20.75 -10.94
C SER A 89 -5.03 -19.33 -11.40
N VAL A 90 -4.19 -19.25 -12.41
CA VAL A 90 -3.79 -18.01 -13.07
C VAL A 90 -3.95 -18.17 -14.57
N THR A 91 -4.39 -17.14 -15.26
CA THR A 91 -4.41 -17.09 -16.71
C THR A 91 -3.38 -16.10 -17.22
N TRP A 92 -2.49 -16.55 -18.10
CA TRP A 92 -1.55 -15.69 -18.83
C TRP A 92 -2.06 -15.37 -20.22
N ASN A 93 -1.93 -14.11 -20.64
CA ASN A 93 -2.27 -13.65 -21.97
C ASN A 93 -1.00 -13.30 -22.78
N PRO A 94 -0.51 -14.21 -23.65
CA PRO A 94 0.65 -13.96 -24.50
C PRO A 94 0.49 -12.79 -25.48
N GLU A 95 -0.74 -12.44 -25.87
CA GLU A 95 -1.03 -11.32 -26.75
C GLU A 95 -0.62 -9.99 -26.09
N LYS A 96 -0.90 -9.83 -24.80
CA LYS A 96 -0.47 -8.66 -24.02
C LYS A 96 1.06 -8.56 -23.94
N ALA A 97 1.75 -9.70 -23.96
CA ALA A 97 3.22 -9.78 -24.00
C ALA A 97 3.82 -9.59 -25.42
N GLY A 98 2.98 -9.33 -26.43
CA GLY A 98 3.43 -9.18 -27.82
C GLY A 98 3.75 -10.50 -28.53
N LEU A 99 3.30 -11.64 -28.00
CA LEU A 99 3.58 -12.99 -28.51
C LEU A 99 2.42 -13.62 -29.26
N ASP A 100 1.40 -12.85 -29.63
CA ASP A 100 0.16 -13.30 -30.29
C ASP A 100 0.39 -14.00 -31.65
N LYS A 101 1.49 -13.65 -32.33
CA LYS A 101 1.89 -14.24 -33.63
C LYS A 101 3.00 -15.26 -33.55
N THR A 102 3.46 -15.57 -32.34
CA THR A 102 4.56 -16.51 -32.10
C THR A 102 4.04 -17.89 -31.78
N GLU A 103 4.58 -18.92 -32.45
CA GLU A 103 4.37 -20.29 -32.05
C GLU A 103 5.36 -20.64 -30.93
N LEU A 104 4.84 -20.86 -29.71
CA LEU A 104 5.64 -21.20 -28.55
C LEU A 104 5.87 -22.71 -28.50
N LYS A 105 6.94 -23.19 -29.14
CA LYS A 105 7.30 -24.62 -29.13
C LYS A 105 7.94 -24.98 -27.80
N ASN A 106 7.59 -26.14 -27.26
CA ASN A 106 8.08 -26.65 -25.98
C ASN A 106 7.92 -25.63 -24.84
N PHE A 107 6.78 -24.94 -24.83
CA PHE A 107 6.48 -23.96 -23.80
C PHE A 107 6.32 -24.64 -22.44
N THR A 108 7.09 -24.19 -21.48
CA THR A 108 7.08 -24.67 -20.09
C THR A 108 6.94 -23.50 -19.14
N VAL A 109 6.28 -23.73 -18.02
CA VAL A 109 6.17 -22.77 -16.91
C VAL A 109 6.53 -23.48 -15.62
N TRP A 110 7.30 -22.81 -14.78
CA TRP A 110 7.45 -23.18 -13.38
C TRP A 110 7.18 -21.96 -12.50
N ILE A 111 6.88 -22.22 -11.24
CA ILE A 111 6.45 -21.20 -10.30
C ILE A 111 7.40 -21.25 -9.11
N GLU A 112 7.92 -20.09 -8.73
CA GLU A 112 8.82 -19.92 -7.60
C GLU A 112 8.11 -19.15 -6.49
N PRO A 113 8.26 -19.54 -5.21
CA PRO A 113 7.87 -18.69 -4.10
C PRO A 113 8.59 -17.34 -4.19
N GLU A 114 7.85 -16.25 -3.95
CA GLU A 114 8.39 -14.89 -3.97
C GLU A 114 7.92 -14.11 -2.76
N ASP A 115 8.85 -13.52 -2.02
CA ASP A 115 8.49 -12.64 -0.91
C ASP A 115 8.05 -11.26 -1.46
N LYS A 116 6.77 -10.97 -1.30
CA LYS A 116 6.14 -9.72 -1.74
C LYS A 116 5.89 -8.76 -0.57
N THR A 117 6.71 -8.81 0.49
CA THR A 117 6.55 -7.91 1.65
C THR A 117 6.72 -6.45 1.27
N TYR A 118 7.68 -6.13 0.43
CA TYR A 118 7.90 -4.77 -0.06
C TYR A 118 7.83 -4.74 -1.60
N LEU A 119 7.31 -3.63 -2.12
CA LEU A 119 7.32 -3.29 -3.54
C LEU A 119 8.03 -1.95 -3.71
N ILE A 120 9.06 -1.92 -4.54
CA ILE A 120 9.82 -0.72 -4.87
C ILE A 120 9.43 -0.30 -6.28
N LEU A 121 8.67 0.80 -6.39
CA LEU A 121 8.23 1.40 -7.66
C LEU A 121 9.27 2.41 -8.13
N ASN A 122 9.74 2.25 -9.36
CA ASN A 122 10.59 3.23 -10.05
C ASN A 122 9.71 4.23 -10.81
N LEU A 123 9.79 5.50 -10.45
CA LEU A 123 9.01 6.57 -11.09
C LEU A 123 9.52 6.98 -12.47
N VAL A 124 10.73 6.54 -12.87
CA VAL A 124 11.34 6.88 -14.17
C VAL A 124 10.63 6.16 -15.30
N ASP A 125 10.34 4.88 -15.10
CA ASP A 125 9.81 3.98 -16.14
C ASP A 125 8.55 3.20 -15.70
N GLY A 126 8.14 3.36 -14.44
CA GLY A 126 7.00 2.65 -13.85
C GLY A 126 7.28 1.18 -13.53
N SER A 127 8.51 0.69 -13.71
CA SER A 127 8.89 -0.66 -13.31
C SER A 127 8.84 -0.82 -11.79
N TYR A 128 8.67 -2.04 -11.33
CA TYR A 128 8.71 -2.35 -9.91
C TYR A 128 9.38 -3.71 -9.66
N ARG A 129 9.85 -3.88 -8.44
CA ARG A 129 10.42 -5.12 -7.94
C ARG A 129 10.01 -5.38 -6.50
N TYR A 130 10.06 -6.63 -6.11
CA TYR A 130 9.79 -7.02 -4.72
C TYR A 130 11.08 -7.14 -3.90
N ALA A 131 10.91 -7.07 -2.58
CA ALA A 131 11.95 -7.34 -1.60
C ALA A 131 11.33 -7.88 -0.31
N ALA A 132 12.03 -8.81 0.34
CA ALA A 132 11.60 -9.43 1.59
C ALA A 132 11.79 -8.51 2.81
N ALA A 133 12.84 -7.70 2.79
CA ALA A 133 13.23 -6.84 3.91
C ALA A 133 13.91 -5.55 3.42
N ALA A 134 14.01 -4.59 4.33
CA ALA A 134 14.85 -3.42 4.11
C ALA A 134 16.32 -3.82 3.97
N PRO A 135 17.09 -3.14 3.11
CA PRO A 135 18.53 -3.35 3.02
C PRO A 135 19.25 -2.91 4.30
N GLU A 136 20.50 -3.35 4.46
CA GLU A 136 21.36 -2.84 5.51
C GLU A 136 21.46 -1.30 5.39
N GLY A 137 21.33 -0.61 6.53
CA GLY A 137 21.25 0.86 6.58
C GLY A 137 19.84 1.43 6.29
N GLY A 138 18.84 0.57 6.00
CA GLY A 138 17.45 0.95 5.74
C GLY A 138 17.21 1.53 4.35
N TRP A 139 15.95 1.77 4.03
CA TRP A 139 15.53 2.22 2.69
C TRP A 139 16.12 3.58 2.29
N LEU A 140 16.30 4.49 3.26
CA LEU A 140 16.78 5.86 2.99
C LEU A 140 18.30 5.96 2.82
N ALA A 141 19.05 4.85 2.93
CA ALA A 141 20.45 4.78 2.55
C ALA A 141 20.64 4.99 1.04
N ASP A 142 19.67 4.54 0.24
CA ASP A 142 19.65 4.81 -1.21
C ASP A 142 18.83 6.09 -1.51
N PRO A 143 19.47 7.15 -2.02
CA PRO A 143 18.80 8.40 -2.38
C PRO A 143 17.65 8.24 -3.39
N ALA A 144 17.69 7.22 -4.25
CA ALA A 144 16.59 6.95 -5.18
C ALA A 144 15.26 6.75 -4.44
N ASN A 145 15.27 6.13 -3.25
CA ASN A 145 14.07 5.81 -2.49
C ASN A 145 13.33 7.02 -1.88
N TYR A 146 13.88 8.22 -2.01
CA TYR A 146 13.18 9.46 -1.67
C TYR A 146 13.18 10.49 -2.82
N GLN A 147 13.61 10.09 -4.02
CA GLN A 147 13.65 10.95 -5.21
C GLN A 147 12.87 10.37 -6.39
N THR A 148 13.24 9.18 -6.84
CA THR A 148 12.74 8.54 -8.06
C THR A 148 12.13 7.16 -7.85
N ASN A 149 12.18 6.64 -6.61
CA ASN A 149 11.48 5.43 -6.25
C ASN A 149 10.48 5.72 -5.12
N ILE A 150 9.48 4.87 -5.00
CA ILE A 150 8.63 4.80 -3.81
C ILE A 150 8.70 3.37 -3.28
N VAL A 151 9.03 3.25 -2.00
CA VAL A 151 9.02 1.98 -1.29
C VAL A 151 7.66 1.80 -0.65
N PHE A 152 6.95 0.75 -1.05
CA PHE A 152 5.70 0.33 -0.47
C PHE A 152 5.90 -0.92 0.38
N ARG A 153 5.11 -1.05 1.44
CA ARG A 153 5.00 -2.28 2.21
C ARG A 153 3.59 -2.85 2.07
N ARG A 154 3.51 -4.15 1.94
CA ARG A 154 2.26 -4.87 1.93
C ARG A 154 1.60 -4.83 3.30
N VAL A 155 0.32 -4.56 3.32
CA VAL A 155 -0.55 -4.65 4.48
C VAL A 155 -1.54 -5.78 4.23
N PRO A 156 -1.56 -6.82 5.08
CA PRO A 156 -2.43 -7.96 4.88
C PRO A 156 -3.90 -7.59 5.13
N LYS A 157 -4.80 -8.20 4.38
CA LYS A 157 -6.24 -8.20 4.65
C LYS A 157 -6.54 -8.72 6.05
N GLY A 158 -7.74 -8.51 6.54
CA GLY A 158 -8.21 -9.04 7.82
C GLY A 158 -8.94 -8.01 8.67
N THR A 159 -9.42 -8.48 9.81
CA THR A 159 -10.14 -7.65 10.77
C THR A 159 -9.17 -7.00 11.76
N PHE A 160 -9.44 -5.76 12.11
CA PHE A 160 -8.67 -4.99 13.08
C PHE A 160 -9.59 -4.02 13.83
N THR A 161 -9.13 -3.52 14.96
CA THR A 161 -9.83 -2.46 15.69
C THR A 161 -9.38 -1.10 15.19
N MET A 162 -10.30 -0.35 14.57
CA MET A 162 -10.09 1.04 14.20
C MET A 162 -10.48 1.96 15.35
N GLY A 163 -9.57 2.85 15.74
CA GLY A 163 -9.75 3.75 16.88
C GLY A 163 -9.28 3.13 18.20
N TYR A 164 -9.73 3.70 19.31
CA TYR A 164 -9.28 3.39 20.67
C TYR A 164 -10.45 3.19 21.61
N SER A 165 -10.23 2.41 22.68
CA SER A 165 -11.17 2.27 23.80
C SER A 165 -11.39 3.62 24.49
N ASP A 166 -12.54 3.77 25.16
CA ASP A 166 -12.86 5.00 25.89
C ASP A 166 -11.80 5.31 26.97
N ASP A 167 -11.17 4.30 27.56
CA ASP A 167 -10.14 4.49 28.58
C ASP A 167 -8.81 4.96 27.99
N LEU A 168 -8.39 4.41 26.85
CA LEU A 168 -7.23 4.94 26.10
C LEU A 168 -7.47 6.36 25.59
N ILE A 169 -8.68 6.67 25.14
CA ILE A 169 -9.09 8.02 24.75
C ILE A 169 -8.93 9.01 25.93
N LYS A 170 -9.35 8.65 27.11
CA LYS A 170 -9.18 9.46 28.35
C LYS A 170 -7.69 9.63 28.70
N ALA A 171 -6.92 8.53 28.66
CA ALA A 171 -5.48 8.57 28.94
C ALA A 171 -4.74 9.52 27.98
N LEU A 172 -5.16 9.60 26.71
CA LEU A 172 -4.64 10.53 25.71
C LEU A 172 -5.11 11.98 25.89
N GLY A 173 -6.03 12.26 26.84
CA GLY A 173 -6.55 13.59 27.08
C GLY A 173 -7.58 14.08 26.05
N PHE A 174 -8.24 13.18 25.33
CA PHE A 174 -9.35 13.58 24.46
C PHE A 174 -10.59 13.97 25.27
N SER A 175 -11.26 15.04 24.82
CA SER A 175 -12.63 15.32 25.27
C SER A 175 -13.64 14.42 24.55
N ALA A 176 -14.78 14.15 25.18
CA ALA A 176 -15.82 13.30 24.61
C ALA A 176 -16.33 13.73 23.22
N SER A 177 -16.26 15.02 22.90
CA SER A 177 -16.67 15.58 21.60
C SER A 177 -15.71 15.27 20.46
N TYR A 178 -14.44 15.06 20.76
CA TYR A 178 -13.42 14.66 19.76
C TYR A 178 -13.31 13.15 19.58
N ALA A 179 -13.97 12.37 20.44
CA ALA A 179 -13.81 10.94 20.49
C ALA A 179 -14.53 10.18 19.36
N LEU A 180 -15.59 10.76 18.78
CA LEU A 180 -16.50 10.00 17.91
C LEU A 180 -15.86 9.30 16.72
N PRO A 181 -15.02 9.92 15.87
CA PRO A 181 -14.38 9.22 14.76
C PRO A 181 -13.26 8.26 15.22
N ASN A 182 -12.79 8.43 16.46
CA ASN A 182 -11.62 7.72 17.00
C ASN A 182 -11.98 6.62 18.00
N ARG A 183 -13.26 6.31 18.22
CA ARG A 183 -13.70 5.22 19.10
C ARG A 183 -13.46 3.86 18.46
N ALA A 184 -13.06 2.91 19.31
CA ALA A 184 -12.81 1.53 18.91
C ALA A 184 -14.02 0.88 18.24
N ARG A 185 -13.81 0.32 17.08
CA ARG A 185 -14.78 -0.48 16.34
C ARG A 185 -14.07 -1.49 15.44
N PRO A 186 -14.60 -2.72 15.29
CA PRO A 186 -14.03 -3.69 14.39
C PRO A 186 -14.28 -3.28 12.93
N MET A 187 -13.24 -3.38 12.12
CA MET A 187 -13.27 -3.16 10.68
C MET A 187 -12.57 -4.31 9.97
N THR A 188 -13.07 -4.71 8.81
CA THR A 188 -12.48 -5.77 8.00
C THR A 188 -12.08 -5.22 6.64
N LEU A 189 -10.84 -5.45 6.25
CA LEU A 189 -10.37 -5.25 4.87
C LEU A 189 -10.29 -6.62 4.19
N THR A 190 -10.95 -6.77 3.05
CA THR A 190 -11.06 -8.06 2.34
C THR A 190 -9.95 -8.33 1.36
N SER A 191 -9.15 -7.32 1.02
CA SER A 191 -7.99 -7.44 0.15
C SER A 191 -6.73 -6.88 0.79
N ASP A 192 -5.59 -7.48 0.43
CA ASP A 192 -4.29 -6.90 0.69
C ASP A 192 -4.12 -5.59 -0.09
N TYR A 193 -3.22 -4.75 0.36
CA TYR A 193 -2.83 -3.55 -0.36
C TYR A 193 -1.38 -3.19 -0.03
N TYR A 194 -0.78 -2.35 -0.87
CA TYR A 194 0.51 -1.77 -0.58
C TYR A 194 0.35 -0.32 -0.13
N MET A 195 1.02 0.06 0.96
CA MET A 195 1.08 1.43 1.45
C MET A 195 2.54 1.91 1.41
N ALA A 196 2.77 3.15 0.97
CA ALA A 196 4.11 3.73 0.99
C ALA A 196 4.68 3.75 2.41
N VAL A 197 5.92 3.27 2.58
CA VAL A 197 6.60 3.17 3.89
C VAL A 197 6.77 4.55 4.51
N TYR A 198 6.99 5.56 3.68
CA TYR A 198 7.16 6.96 4.06
C TYR A 198 6.07 7.83 3.45
N LYS A 199 5.88 9.03 3.99
CA LYS A 199 5.14 10.09 3.33
C LYS A 199 5.83 10.44 2.00
N THR A 200 5.06 10.88 1.00
CA THR A 200 5.64 11.34 -0.27
C THR A 200 6.52 12.56 -0.05
N THR A 201 7.70 12.55 -0.64
CA THR A 201 8.69 13.61 -0.52
C THR A 201 8.50 14.71 -1.56
N ASP A 202 9.13 15.86 -1.32
CA ASP A 202 9.28 16.89 -2.36
C ASP A 202 9.94 16.32 -3.62
N GLY A 203 10.97 15.46 -3.46
CA GLY A 203 11.66 14.81 -4.58
C GLY A 203 10.73 14.01 -5.46
N GLN A 204 9.97 13.10 -4.86
CA GLN A 204 9.02 12.22 -5.55
C GLN A 204 7.85 13.01 -6.17
N HIS A 205 7.29 13.96 -5.43
CA HIS A 205 6.19 14.79 -5.90
C HIS A 205 6.58 15.58 -7.14
N TYR A 206 7.67 16.34 -7.07
CA TYR A 206 8.12 17.16 -8.20
C TYR A 206 8.61 16.32 -9.37
N TYR A 207 9.20 15.15 -9.11
CA TYR A 207 9.60 14.26 -10.18
C TYR A 207 8.42 13.86 -11.07
N VAL A 208 7.29 13.52 -10.48
CA VAL A 208 6.10 13.06 -11.22
C VAL A 208 5.28 14.22 -11.79
N THR A 209 5.15 15.32 -11.05
CA THR A 209 4.27 16.44 -11.46
C THR A 209 4.97 17.48 -12.34
N ASN A 210 6.29 17.64 -12.20
CA ASN A 210 7.08 18.66 -12.89
C ASN A 210 8.38 18.09 -13.49
N ALA A 211 8.39 16.86 -13.91
CA ALA A 211 9.58 16.23 -14.49
C ALA A 211 10.23 17.06 -15.61
N ALA A 212 9.43 17.85 -16.35
CA ALA A 212 9.92 18.77 -17.38
C ALA A 212 10.53 20.07 -16.82
N ALA A 213 10.29 20.42 -15.58
CA ALA A 213 10.67 21.74 -15.06
C ALA A 213 12.08 21.81 -14.45
N GLY A 214 12.74 20.67 -14.22
CA GLY A 214 14.13 20.61 -13.72
C GLY A 214 14.38 21.36 -12.40
N VAL A 215 13.35 21.59 -11.58
CA VAL A 215 13.32 22.65 -10.56
C VAL A 215 13.81 22.20 -9.19
N ILE A 216 14.10 20.92 -8.98
CA ILE A 216 14.67 20.53 -7.68
C ILE A 216 16.15 20.87 -7.66
N LYS A 217 16.46 22.09 -7.26
CA LYS A 217 17.83 22.61 -7.22
C LYS A 217 18.62 22.13 -6.00
N ASP A 218 17.95 21.76 -4.92
CA ASP A 218 18.58 21.35 -3.67
C ASP A 218 18.27 19.89 -3.32
N VAL A 219 19.33 19.07 -3.30
CA VAL A 219 19.23 17.63 -2.96
C VAL A 219 18.81 17.41 -1.49
N SER A 220 19.12 18.35 -0.60
CA SER A 220 18.80 18.25 0.83
C SER A 220 17.28 18.38 1.09
N SER A 221 16.58 19.18 0.29
CA SER A 221 15.13 19.36 0.41
C SER A 221 14.33 18.16 -0.12
N ARG A 222 14.93 17.34 -0.99
CA ARG A 222 14.25 16.20 -1.64
C ARG A 222 13.82 15.11 -0.65
N LYS A 223 14.48 15.02 0.50
CA LYS A 223 14.14 14.09 1.60
C LYS A 223 13.05 14.64 2.52
N ALA A 224 12.58 15.85 2.33
CA ALA A 224 11.51 16.44 3.11
C ALA A 224 10.13 15.97 2.63
N VAL A 225 9.19 15.86 3.56
CA VAL A 225 7.79 15.56 3.27
C VAL A 225 7.17 16.69 2.45
N TYR A 226 6.58 16.38 1.30
CA TYR A 226 5.75 17.32 0.57
C TYR A 226 4.43 17.57 1.35
N ALA A 227 4.24 18.76 1.84
CA ALA A 227 3.12 19.11 2.72
C ALA A 227 2.26 20.28 2.19
N LEU A 228 2.28 20.49 0.88
CA LEU A 228 1.56 21.61 0.22
C LEU A 228 0.42 21.15 -0.69
N ALA A 229 0.12 19.85 -0.76
CA ALA A 229 -0.98 19.34 -1.59
C ALA A 229 -2.34 19.63 -0.95
N THR A 230 -3.23 20.25 -1.68
CA THR A 230 -4.66 20.22 -1.35
C THR A 230 -5.28 18.90 -1.84
N TYR A 231 -6.44 18.51 -1.30
CA TYR A 231 -7.15 17.34 -1.85
C TYR A 231 -7.52 17.54 -3.32
N ASN A 232 -7.87 18.77 -3.69
CA ASN A 232 -8.19 19.13 -5.07
C ASN A 232 -6.98 18.99 -6.00
N ASP A 233 -5.76 19.28 -5.54
CA ASP A 233 -4.54 19.00 -6.32
C ASP A 233 -4.32 17.51 -6.49
N MET A 234 -4.63 16.73 -5.43
CA MET A 234 -4.44 15.28 -5.46
C MET A 234 -5.37 14.59 -6.45
N ARG A 235 -6.67 14.90 -6.47
CA ARG A 235 -7.65 14.16 -7.26
C ARG A 235 -8.50 15.02 -8.20
N GLY A 236 -8.46 16.32 -8.05
CA GLY A 236 -9.27 17.31 -8.79
C GLY A 236 -10.37 17.91 -7.95
N SER A 237 -10.87 19.04 -8.45
CA SER A 237 -11.95 19.82 -7.82
C SER A 237 -13.34 19.41 -8.33
N THR A 238 -13.50 18.25 -8.93
CA THR A 238 -14.81 17.77 -9.32
C THR A 238 -15.71 17.81 -8.10
N LYS A 239 -16.64 18.76 -8.11
CA LYS A 239 -17.81 18.66 -7.27
C LYS A 239 -18.41 17.31 -7.64
N GLU A 240 -18.43 16.39 -6.72
CA GLU A 240 -19.32 15.25 -6.78
C GLU A 240 -20.72 15.86 -6.64
N THR A 241 -21.17 16.45 -7.76
CA THR A 241 -22.53 16.93 -7.92
C THR A 241 -23.35 15.67 -8.14
N ASP A 242 -24.50 15.61 -7.60
CA ASP A 242 -25.48 14.54 -7.81
C ASP A 242 -25.41 13.35 -6.86
N GLY A 243 -24.81 13.50 -5.67
CA GLY A 243 -24.82 12.44 -4.65
C GLY A 243 -23.92 11.26 -4.95
N ILE A 244 -23.13 11.30 -6.03
CA ILE A 244 -22.11 10.30 -6.35
C ILE A 244 -20.85 10.65 -5.59
N CYS A 245 -20.55 9.86 -4.58
CA CYS A 245 -19.36 10.00 -3.77
C CYS A 245 -18.34 8.92 -4.12
N TRP A 246 -17.06 9.18 -3.89
CA TRP A 246 -16.11 8.10 -3.83
C TRP A 246 -16.60 7.04 -2.81
N PRO A 247 -16.65 5.74 -3.11
CA PRO A 247 -16.03 5.04 -4.25
C PRO A 247 -16.88 4.92 -5.52
N GLU A 248 -18.08 5.42 -5.57
CA GLU A 248 -18.99 5.25 -6.71
C GLU A 248 -18.49 5.96 -7.97
N THR A 249 -17.70 7.01 -7.81
CA THR A 249 -16.98 7.67 -8.91
C THR A 249 -15.81 6.84 -9.46
N LYS A 250 -15.68 5.60 -9.03
CA LYS A 250 -14.79 4.57 -9.58
C LYS A 250 -13.36 5.06 -9.78
N TYR A 251 -12.80 5.74 -8.78
CA TYR A 251 -11.43 6.24 -8.89
C TYR A 251 -11.16 7.29 -9.97
N ASP A 252 -12.18 7.89 -10.55
CA ASP A 252 -11.98 8.99 -11.47
C ASP A 252 -11.23 10.12 -10.79
N VAL A 253 -10.22 10.60 -11.48
CA VAL A 253 -9.40 11.73 -11.04
C VAL A 253 -9.24 12.70 -12.19
N ALA A 254 -9.13 13.99 -11.89
CA ALA A 254 -8.89 14.97 -12.93
C ALA A 254 -7.59 14.66 -13.69
N PRO A 255 -7.55 14.78 -15.02
CA PRO A 255 -6.39 14.39 -15.83
C PRO A 255 -5.08 15.10 -15.48
N ASN A 256 -5.17 16.27 -14.88
CA ASN A 256 -4.04 17.09 -14.43
C ASN A 256 -3.75 16.99 -12.93
N SER A 257 -4.41 16.08 -12.23
CA SER A 257 -4.20 15.84 -10.81
C SER A 257 -2.90 15.08 -10.51
N VAL A 258 -2.42 15.16 -9.28
CA VAL A 258 -1.23 14.44 -8.82
C VAL A 258 -1.39 12.93 -8.97
N ILE A 259 -2.55 12.39 -8.58
CA ILE A 259 -2.83 10.94 -8.73
C ILE A 259 -2.86 10.54 -10.20
N ALA A 260 -3.41 11.36 -11.10
CA ALA A 260 -3.37 11.08 -12.53
C ALA A 260 -1.92 10.99 -13.06
N ALA A 261 -1.03 11.85 -12.56
CA ALA A 261 0.38 11.80 -12.92
C ALA A 261 1.05 10.48 -12.46
N PHE A 262 0.82 10.02 -11.22
CA PHE A 262 1.30 8.72 -10.76
C PHE A 262 0.70 7.55 -11.56
N ARG A 263 -0.60 7.58 -11.86
CA ARG A 263 -1.26 6.56 -12.71
C ARG A 263 -0.65 6.49 -14.10
N LYS A 264 -0.24 7.62 -14.67
CA LYS A 264 0.44 7.66 -15.96
C LYS A 264 1.79 6.94 -15.92
N VAL A 265 2.55 7.07 -14.83
CA VAL A 265 3.83 6.36 -14.65
C VAL A 265 3.63 4.85 -14.74
N VAL A 266 2.63 4.31 -14.07
CA VAL A 266 2.43 2.85 -13.93
C VAL A 266 1.52 2.23 -14.99
N LYS A 267 1.00 3.03 -15.93
CA LYS A 267 -0.03 2.62 -16.90
C LYS A 267 0.31 1.36 -17.69
N ASN A 268 1.59 1.16 -18.02
CA ASN A 268 2.04 0.05 -18.88
C ASN A 268 2.68 -1.10 -18.09
N THR A 269 2.80 -0.97 -16.78
CA THR A 269 3.55 -1.91 -15.93
C THR A 269 2.69 -2.57 -14.88
N PHE A 270 1.71 -1.87 -14.35
CA PHE A 270 0.79 -2.45 -13.38
C PHE A 270 -0.25 -3.35 -14.04
N PRO A 271 -0.68 -4.43 -13.36
CA PRO A 271 -1.90 -5.14 -13.70
C PRO A 271 -3.10 -4.20 -13.79
N SER A 272 -4.06 -4.52 -14.67
CA SER A 272 -5.19 -3.62 -14.97
C SER A 272 -6.16 -3.42 -13.81
N ASP A 273 -6.10 -4.28 -12.79
CA ASP A 273 -6.90 -4.25 -11.56
C ASP A 273 -6.17 -3.60 -10.38
N TRP A 274 -4.91 -3.21 -10.56
CA TRP A 274 -4.17 -2.44 -9.57
C TRP A 274 -4.39 -0.94 -9.76
N ILE A 275 -4.65 -0.26 -8.66
CA ILE A 275 -4.90 1.19 -8.69
C ILE A 275 -4.00 1.89 -7.68
N ILE A 276 -3.19 2.84 -8.15
CA ILE A 276 -2.47 3.76 -7.29
C ILE A 276 -3.34 4.97 -6.97
N ASP A 277 -3.53 5.26 -5.68
CA ASP A 277 -4.34 6.38 -5.19
C ASP A 277 -3.95 6.75 -3.74
N LEU A 278 -4.70 7.64 -3.12
CA LEU A 278 -4.67 7.85 -1.67
C LEU A 278 -5.26 6.62 -0.96
N PRO A 279 -4.83 6.32 0.28
CA PRO A 279 -5.47 5.27 1.08
C PRO A 279 -6.87 5.68 1.51
N THR A 280 -7.75 4.70 1.76
CA THR A 280 -8.90 4.95 2.63
C THR A 280 -8.42 5.23 4.05
N SER A 281 -9.21 5.94 4.84
CA SER A 281 -8.88 6.19 6.24
C SER A 281 -8.73 4.88 7.03
N ALA A 282 -9.52 3.85 6.72
CA ALA A 282 -9.39 2.53 7.34
C ALA A 282 -8.07 1.83 6.96
N GLN A 283 -7.67 1.88 5.70
CA GLN A 283 -6.37 1.37 5.25
C GLN A 283 -5.23 2.13 5.95
N TRP A 284 -5.34 3.45 6.00
CA TRP A 284 -4.33 4.27 6.67
C TRP A 284 -4.20 3.92 8.16
N VAL A 285 -5.33 3.80 8.89
CA VAL A 285 -5.32 3.45 10.32
C VAL A 285 -4.73 2.05 10.55
N ARG A 286 -5.11 1.06 9.72
CA ARG A 286 -4.56 -0.29 9.84
C ARG A 286 -3.04 -0.31 9.67
N ALA A 287 -2.52 0.38 8.66
CA ALA A 287 -1.08 0.50 8.43
C ALA A 287 -0.38 1.29 9.56
N ALA A 288 -1.00 2.37 10.05
CA ALA A 288 -0.46 3.19 11.14
C ALA A 288 -0.39 2.42 12.46
N ARG A 289 -1.39 1.59 12.76
CA ARG A 289 -1.38 0.68 13.91
C ARG A 289 -0.34 -0.43 13.78
N GLY A 290 -0.05 -0.89 12.55
CA GLY A 290 1.05 -1.79 12.25
C GLY A 290 1.09 -3.08 13.08
N GLY A 291 -0.08 -3.66 13.42
CA GLY A 291 -0.16 -4.82 14.29
C GLY A 291 -0.13 -4.53 15.81
N THR A 292 -0.09 -3.25 16.20
CA THR A 292 -0.13 -2.84 17.62
C THR A 292 -1.37 -3.46 18.32
N PRO A 293 -1.22 -4.11 19.48
CA PRO A 293 -2.34 -4.62 20.27
C PRO A 293 -3.35 -3.54 20.65
N ASP A 294 -4.62 -3.89 20.75
CA ASP A 294 -5.70 -2.95 21.09
C ASP A 294 -5.56 -2.28 22.47
N SER A 295 -4.81 -2.92 23.38
CA SER A 295 -4.47 -2.38 24.70
C SER A 295 -3.36 -1.31 24.67
N GLN A 296 -2.72 -1.09 23.51
CA GLN A 296 -1.61 -0.14 23.36
C GLN A 296 -1.94 0.96 22.35
N ILE A 297 -1.29 2.11 22.55
CA ILE A 297 -1.41 3.25 21.64
C ILE A 297 -0.42 3.12 20.48
N TRP A 298 0.87 2.89 20.79
CA TRP A 298 1.95 2.70 19.81
C TRP A 298 2.54 1.30 19.93
N SER A 299 3.14 0.80 18.88
CA SER A 299 3.83 -0.50 18.87
C SER A 299 4.91 -0.59 19.97
N ILE A 300 5.54 0.52 20.28
CA ILE A 300 6.57 0.62 21.32
C ILE A 300 6.03 0.79 22.75
N GLY A 301 4.70 0.84 22.94
CA GLY A 301 4.05 0.94 24.25
C GLY A 301 2.96 2.02 24.34
N GLY A 302 2.68 2.44 25.58
CA GLY A 302 1.59 3.37 25.89
C GLY A 302 0.26 2.66 26.11
N THR A 303 -0.17 2.59 27.36
CA THR A 303 -1.40 1.91 27.79
C THR A 303 -2.26 2.85 28.64
N VAL A 304 -3.41 2.40 29.09
CA VAL A 304 -4.29 3.14 30.02
C VAL A 304 -3.62 3.46 31.36
N ASP A 305 -2.67 2.62 31.78
CA ASP A 305 -1.94 2.76 33.06
C ASP A 305 -0.68 3.65 32.92
N SER A 306 -0.32 4.06 31.70
CA SER A 306 0.84 4.92 31.46
C SER A 306 0.61 6.33 31.97
N THR A 307 1.60 6.88 32.63
CA THR A 307 1.62 8.29 33.04
C THR A 307 1.71 9.22 31.82
N GLN A 308 1.33 10.48 31.98
CA GLN A 308 1.45 11.48 30.91
C GLN A 308 2.91 11.69 30.47
N GLU A 309 3.88 11.53 31.36
CA GLU A 309 5.30 11.61 31.05
C GLU A 309 5.72 10.43 30.15
N GLU A 310 5.35 9.21 30.49
CA GLU A 310 5.62 8.02 29.68
C GLU A 310 4.97 8.12 28.30
N LEU A 311 3.70 8.53 28.23
CA LEU A 311 3.00 8.74 26.95
C LEU A 311 3.70 9.83 26.10
N THR A 312 4.19 10.90 26.72
CA THR A 312 4.96 11.95 26.06
C THR A 312 6.28 11.41 25.52
N ASN A 313 6.96 10.56 26.30
CA ASN A 313 8.22 9.94 25.89
C ASN A 313 8.01 8.99 24.70
N PHE A 314 6.94 8.18 24.68
CA PHE A 314 6.58 7.36 23.51
C PHE A 314 6.30 8.24 22.29
N ALA A 315 5.47 9.29 22.43
CA ALA A 315 5.17 10.20 21.32
C ALA A 315 6.43 10.88 20.75
N ASN A 316 7.41 11.22 21.60
CA ASN A 316 8.69 11.81 21.19
C ASN A 316 9.55 10.85 20.34
N ARG A 317 9.41 9.54 20.54
CA ARG A 317 10.15 8.51 19.81
C ARG A 317 9.54 8.23 18.43
N VAL A 318 8.22 8.35 18.28
CA VAL A 318 7.51 7.95 17.07
C VAL A 318 7.15 9.08 16.11
N GLY A 319 7.32 10.35 16.52
CA GLY A 319 6.94 11.43 15.62
C GLY A 319 7.33 12.84 16.05
N CYS A 320 7.16 13.78 15.13
CA CYS A 320 7.49 15.20 15.32
C CYS A 320 6.26 16.00 15.75
N TRP A 321 6.33 16.64 16.94
CA TRP A 321 5.32 17.53 17.49
C TRP A 321 5.93 18.64 18.31
N ILE A 322 5.15 19.63 18.79
CA ILE A 322 5.72 20.81 19.47
C ILE A 322 6.73 20.49 20.57
N PRO A 323 6.50 19.53 21.48
CA PRO A 323 7.44 19.27 22.57
C PRO A 323 8.85 18.90 22.13
N ASN A 324 9.00 18.22 20.98
CA ASN A 324 10.30 17.80 20.45
C ASN A 324 10.74 18.54 19.18
N ALA A 325 9.90 19.44 18.65
CA ALA A 325 10.22 20.23 17.47
C ALA A 325 11.01 21.51 17.77
N ALA A 326 11.11 21.90 19.04
CA ALA A 326 11.80 23.12 19.46
C ALA A 326 13.27 23.10 19.01
N GLY A 327 13.70 24.19 18.38
CA GLY A 327 15.07 24.33 17.85
C GLY A 327 15.34 23.62 16.53
N LEU A 328 14.39 22.87 15.99
CA LEU A 328 14.50 22.27 14.67
C LEU A 328 14.02 23.24 13.59
N GLY A 329 14.84 23.44 12.55
CA GLY A 329 14.39 24.13 11.33
C GLY A 329 13.26 23.39 10.63
N ASP A 330 12.51 24.07 9.78
CA ASP A 330 11.33 23.51 9.07
C ASP A 330 11.66 22.25 8.27
N THR A 331 12.79 22.23 7.57
CA THR A 331 13.27 21.07 6.80
C THR A 331 13.56 19.87 7.72
N MET A 332 14.19 20.09 8.88
CA MET A 332 14.48 19.02 9.83
C MET A 332 13.22 18.41 10.44
N GLN A 333 12.20 19.23 10.70
CA GLN A 333 10.92 18.75 11.23
C GLN A 333 10.16 17.85 10.23
N LYS A 334 10.42 18.04 8.94
CA LYS A 334 9.80 17.27 7.85
C LYS A 334 10.69 16.15 7.30
N THR A 335 11.89 15.95 7.81
CA THR A 335 12.80 14.91 7.31
C THR A 335 12.26 13.52 7.62
N LEU A 336 12.22 12.67 6.59
CA LEU A 336 11.73 11.29 6.68
C LEU A 336 12.61 10.39 7.56
N GLY A 337 11.97 9.38 8.16
CA GLY A 337 12.64 8.28 8.83
C GLY A 337 13.49 8.71 10.03
N ARG A 338 13.16 9.84 10.62
CA ARG A 338 13.85 10.37 11.80
C ARG A 338 13.44 9.67 13.09
N TYR A 339 12.22 9.17 13.11
CA TYR A 339 11.56 8.58 14.27
C TYR A 339 11.43 7.07 14.10
N GLU A 340 11.14 6.37 15.19
CA GLU A 340 11.00 4.93 15.18
C GLU A 340 9.79 4.48 14.33
N PRO A 341 9.95 3.41 13.54
CA PRO A 341 8.84 2.84 12.80
C PRO A 341 7.89 2.07 13.74
N ASN A 342 6.70 1.74 13.24
CA ASN A 342 5.87 0.74 13.89
C ASN A 342 6.38 -0.69 13.58
N ASP A 343 5.75 -1.72 14.20
CA ASP A 343 6.18 -3.13 14.07
C ASP A 343 6.15 -3.65 12.63
N TRP A 344 5.37 -3.02 11.77
CA TRP A 344 5.37 -3.33 10.34
C TRP A 344 6.41 -2.56 9.54
N GLY A 345 7.25 -1.74 10.17
CA GLY A 345 8.30 -0.98 9.50
C GLY A 345 7.81 0.24 8.74
N PHE A 346 6.66 0.78 9.08
CA PHE A 346 6.19 2.06 8.56
C PHE A 346 6.71 3.21 9.40
N TYR A 347 7.09 4.28 8.75
CA TYR A 347 7.65 5.49 9.37
C TYR A 347 6.71 6.68 9.26
N ASP A 348 6.88 7.62 10.18
CA ASP A 348 6.35 8.98 10.13
C ASP A 348 4.82 9.08 10.08
N PHE A 349 4.08 8.09 10.58
CA PHE A 349 2.62 8.20 10.71
C PHE A 349 2.21 9.28 11.72
N ASN A 350 3.09 9.58 12.69
CA ASN A 350 2.79 10.50 13.78
C ASN A 350 3.57 11.80 13.60
N GLY A 351 2.88 12.92 13.44
CA GLY A 351 3.49 14.24 13.32
C GLY A 351 4.09 14.57 11.94
N ALA A 352 4.96 15.56 11.89
CA ALA A 352 5.52 16.19 10.70
C ALA A 352 4.47 16.85 9.80
N ALA A 353 3.57 16.11 9.18
CA ALA A 353 2.46 16.60 8.38
C ALA A 353 1.27 15.63 8.47
N PHE A 354 0.05 16.14 8.40
CA PHE A 354 -1.12 15.31 8.14
C PHE A 354 -1.02 14.68 6.74
N GLU A 355 -1.82 13.65 6.52
CA GLU A 355 -1.91 12.95 5.23
C GLU A 355 -3.38 12.87 4.77
N TRP A 356 -3.62 13.12 3.49
CA TRP A 356 -4.94 12.94 2.92
C TRP A 356 -5.34 11.47 2.87
N GLY A 357 -6.56 11.17 3.36
CA GLY A 357 -7.32 9.99 2.98
C GLY A 357 -8.24 10.29 1.80
N VAL A 358 -8.64 9.28 1.07
CA VAL A 358 -9.56 9.45 -0.06
C VAL A 358 -11.00 9.74 0.38
N ASP A 359 -11.36 9.32 1.60
CA ASP A 359 -12.73 9.30 2.12
C ASP A 359 -13.27 10.68 2.44
N TRP A 360 -14.59 10.83 2.30
CA TRP A 360 -15.34 11.88 2.96
C TRP A 360 -15.29 11.71 4.49
N ALA A 361 -15.15 12.82 5.20
CA ALA A 361 -15.20 12.81 6.65
C ALA A 361 -16.63 12.54 7.13
N GLY A 362 -16.78 11.57 8.02
CA GLY A 362 -18.07 11.20 8.60
C GLY A 362 -18.09 9.77 9.15
N TRP A 363 -19.29 9.24 9.36
CA TRP A 363 -19.48 7.87 9.80
C TRP A 363 -19.28 6.89 8.65
N TYR A 364 -18.82 5.69 8.95
CA TYR A 364 -18.75 4.61 7.98
C TYR A 364 -20.09 3.87 7.96
N ASP A 365 -20.60 3.63 6.77
CA ASP A 365 -21.86 2.91 6.58
C ASP A 365 -21.67 1.39 6.69
N THR A 366 -20.43 0.90 6.50
CA THR A 366 -20.09 -0.52 6.60
C THR A 366 -18.85 -0.73 7.48
N ALA A 367 -18.73 -1.93 8.05
CA ALA A 367 -17.53 -2.38 8.74
C ALA A 367 -16.61 -3.24 7.84
N VAL A 368 -17.08 -3.63 6.67
CA VAL A 368 -16.33 -4.39 5.66
C VAL A 368 -15.95 -3.44 4.54
N ASP A 369 -14.65 -3.38 4.23
CA ASP A 369 -14.04 -2.46 3.28
C ASP A 369 -14.58 -1.03 3.45
N PRO A 370 -14.48 -0.47 4.68
CA PRO A 370 -15.11 0.79 4.97
C PRO A 370 -14.47 1.91 4.19
N VAL A 371 -15.30 2.65 3.52
CA VAL A 371 -15.03 3.97 2.95
C VAL A 371 -15.94 4.97 3.63
N GLY A 372 -15.49 6.20 3.79
CA GLY A 372 -16.30 7.23 4.42
C GLY A 372 -17.65 7.42 3.71
N ARG A 373 -18.51 8.21 4.33
CA ARG A 373 -19.90 8.41 3.91
C ARG A 373 -20.11 8.49 2.41
N ALA A 374 -21.13 7.76 1.94
CA ALA A 374 -21.60 7.83 0.55
C ALA A 374 -22.45 9.10 0.24
N THR A 375 -22.89 9.84 1.26
CA THR A 375 -23.73 11.03 1.06
C THR A 375 -23.10 12.29 1.60
N THR A 376 -23.06 13.32 0.80
CA THR A 376 -22.76 14.68 1.19
C THR A 376 -23.88 15.23 2.07
N SER A 377 -23.77 15.11 3.37
CA SER A 377 -24.37 16.14 4.20
C SER A 377 -23.52 17.39 4.01
N SER A 378 -24.07 18.55 4.08
CA SER A 378 -23.58 19.92 3.96
C SER A 378 -22.07 20.25 4.12
N SER A 379 -21.17 19.29 4.42
CA SER A 379 -19.75 19.48 4.57
C SER A 379 -19.01 18.70 3.47
N SER A 380 -18.19 19.41 2.71
CA SER A 380 -17.31 18.86 1.69
C SER A 380 -15.97 18.38 2.26
N ASP A 381 -15.89 18.16 3.57
CA ASP A 381 -14.66 17.84 4.25
C ASP A 381 -14.20 16.41 3.97
N ARG A 382 -12.89 16.24 3.87
CA ARG A 382 -12.23 14.95 3.71
C ARG A 382 -11.51 14.55 5.00
N TYR A 383 -11.24 13.26 5.18
CA TYR A 383 -10.36 12.86 6.26
C TYR A 383 -8.92 13.26 5.94
N ARG A 384 -8.29 13.85 6.93
CA ARG A 384 -6.83 13.90 7.05
C ARG A 384 -6.41 13.08 8.26
N CYS A 385 -5.33 12.37 8.11
CA CYS A 385 -4.87 11.36 9.04
C CYS A 385 -3.56 11.81 9.70
N GLY A 386 -3.33 11.37 10.94
CA GLY A 386 -2.11 11.66 11.68
C GLY A 386 -2.12 13.04 12.32
N ALA A 387 -0.94 13.64 12.46
CA ALA A 387 -0.74 14.93 13.11
C ALA A 387 0.23 15.83 12.35
N TYR A 388 0.20 17.11 12.66
CA TYR A 388 1.12 18.10 12.11
C TYR A 388 2.25 18.43 13.10
N LYS A 389 3.40 18.87 12.61
CA LYS A 389 4.58 19.24 13.43
C LYS A 389 4.29 20.29 14.51
N SER A 390 3.27 21.13 14.32
CA SER A 390 2.84 22.15 15.30
C SER A 390 1.80 21.63 16.29
N THR A 391 1.51 20.33 16.30
CA THR A 391 0.61 19.71 17.25
C THR A 391 1.15 19.81 18.66
N LYS A 392 0.32 20.28 19.60
CA LYS A 392 0.65 20.39 21.02
C LYS A 392 -0.12 19.40 21.91
N HIS A 393 -1.09 18.70 21.34
CA HIS A 393 -1.92 17.75 22.05
C HIS A 393 -1.45 16.33 21.81
N LEU A 394 -1.16 15.61 22.89
CA LEU A 394 -0.67 14.23 22.86
C LEU A 394 -1.63 13.29 22.08
N CYS A 395 -2.91 13.49 22.25
CA CYS A 395 -3.95 12.71 21.57
C CYS A 395 -3.86 12.72 20.03
N TRP A 396 -3.32 13.78 19.43
CA TRP A 396 -3.14 13.85 17.99
C TRP A 396 -1.91 13.05 17.51
N MET A 397 -1.06 12.63 18.43
CA MET A 397 0.08 11.77 18.16
C MET A 397 -0.26 10.28 18.17
N ALA A 398 -1.51 9.93 18.46
CA ALA A 398 -1.95 8.52 18.42
C ALA A 398 -2.08 8.02 16.97
N PRO A 399 -1.54 6.84 16.63
CA PRO A 399 -1.73 6.22 15.32
C PRO A 399 -3.22 5.98 15.06
N GLY A 400 -3.72 6.51 13.96
CA GLY A 400 -5.14 6.38 13.63
C GLY A 400 -5.99 7.58 14.01
N TYR A 401 -5.40 8.68 14.47
CA TYR A 401 -6.14 9.93 14.63
C TYR A 401 -6.63 10.46 13.28
N LEU A 402 -7.93 10.68 13.18
CA LEU A 402 -8.60 11.20 11.99
C LEU A 402 -9.26 12.55 12.29
N GLN A 403 -9.14 13.48 11.37
CA GLN A 403 -9.76 14.78 11.45
C GLN A 403 -10.46 15.14 10.15
N SER A 404 -11.66 15.73 10.26
CA SER A 404 -12.36 16.37 9.15
C SER A 404 -11.65 17.65 8.72
N TYR A 405 -11.47 17.85 7.43
CA TYR A 405 -10.75 19.02 6.93
C TYR A 405 -11.17 19.42 5.51
N ALA A 406 -11.21 20.74 5.26
CA ALA A 406 -11.61 21.26 3.97
C ALA A 406 -10.63 20.85 2.85
N PRO A 407 -11.13 20.43 1.67
CA PRO A 407 -10.32 19.89 0.57
C PRO A 407 -9.38 20.92 -0.07
N THR A 408 -9.57 22.20 0.25
CA THR A 408 -8.75 23.33 -0.24
C THR A 408 -7.55 23.64 0.65
N GLN A 409 -7.43 22.97 1.80
CA GLN A 409 -6.31 23.17 2.71
C GLN A 409 -5.13 22.27 2.35
N SER A 410 -3.92 22.79 2.51
CA SER A 410 -2.69 22.06 2.19
C SER A 410 -2.27 21.11 3.30
N THR A 411 -1.85 19.90 2.90
CA THR A 411 -1.25 18.90 3.79
C THR A 411 -0.36 17.94 3.01
N GLY A 412 0.24 16.96 3.68
CA GLY A 412 0.98 15.87 3.05
C GLY A 412 0.09 14.76 2.53
N TYR A 413 0.71 13.74 2.00
CA TYR A 413 0.03 12.53 1.55
C TYR A 413 0.98 11.33 1.52
N ARG A 414 0.37 10.15 1.50
CA ARG A 414 1.02 8.86 1.33
C ARG A 414 0.24 8.09 0.28
N LEU A 415 0.93 7.40 -0.61
CA LEU A 415 0.29 6.63 -1.67
C LEU A 415 -0.05 5.22 -1.20
N CYS A 416 -1.11 4.68 -1.80
CA CYS A 416 -1.56 3.31 -1.65
C CYS A 416 -1.69 2.67 -3.04
N ILE A 417 -1.33 1.38 -3.16
CA ILE A 417 -1.65 0.55 -4.31
C ILE A 417 -2.75 -0.41 -3.86
N HIS A 418 -3.95 -0.22 -4.39
CA HIS A 418 -5.08 -1.09 -4.14
C HIS A 418 -4.95 -2.30 -5.07
N LEU A 419 -4.87 -3.50 -4.49
CA LEU A 419 -4.89 -4.78 -5.20
C LEU A 419 -6.34 -5.26 -5.28
N ASN A 420 -6.74 -5.84 -6.41
CA ASN A 420 -8.10 -6.32 -6.60
C ASN A 420 -9.12 -5.29 -6.16
N SER A 421 -9.47 -4.41 -7.03
CA SER A 421 -10.32 -3.26 -6.73
C SER A 421 -11.40 -3.58 -5.69
N LEU A 422 -11.28 -3.02 -4.48
CA LEU A 422 -12.39 -2.90 -3.51
C LEU A 422 -13.65 -2.30 -4.18
N PHE A 423 -13.56 -1.94 -5.43
CA PHE A 423 -14.40 -1.00 -6.15
C PHE A 423 -14.68 -1.49 -7.58
N LYS A 424 -14.91 -2.78 -7.75
CA LYS A 424 -15.42 -3.35 -9.00
C LYS A 424 -16.84 -2.93 -9.25
#